data_3b14adecf7b1a812a8ef96057afd7d04
#
_entry.id   3b14adecf7b1a812a8ef96057afd7d04
#
_cell.length_a   1.000
_cell.length_b   1.000
_cell.length_c   1.000
_cell.angle_alpha   90.00
_cell.angle_beta   90.00
_cell.angle_gamma   90.00
#
_symmetry.space_group_name_H-M   'P 1'
#
loop_
_entity.id
_entity.type
_entity.pdbx_description
1 polymer ?
#
loop_
_entity_poly.entity_id
_entity_poly.type
_entity_poly.pdbx_seq_one_letter_code
_entity_poly.pdbx_strand_id
1 'polypeptide(L)' 'MGSGFYAQLRSLLLANGCVLVRQGKGIHEIWRNAISGKNFPLAVTVQSRHTANGILKDAGVA' A
#
# COMPACT_ATOMS: atom_id res chain seq x y z
N MET A 1 15.39 -6.55 -12.30
CA MET A 1 15.32 -6.02 -11.27
C MET A 1 14.30 -5.15 -10.92
N GLY A 2 13.59 -5.31 -10.03
CA GLY A 2 12.51 -4.48 -9.64
C GLY A 2 12.99 -3.13 -9.22
N SER A 3 12.53 -2.12 -9.85
CA SER A 3 12.91 -0.78 -9.51
C SER A 3 11.83 -0.05 -8.74
N GLY A 4 10.73 -0.68 -8.43
CA GLY A 4 9.65 -0.03 -7.73
C GLY A 4 9.70 -0.24 -6.23
N PHE A 5 8.75 0.37 -5.54
CA PHE A 5 8.63 0.27 -4.10
C PHE A 5 7.51 -0.67 -3.66
N TYR A 6 6.86 -1.34 -4.60
CA TYR A 6 5.70 -2.15 -4.28
C TYR A 6 6.00 -3.25 -3.23
N ALA A 7 7.07 -4.01 -3.45
CA ALA A 7 7.41 -5.10 -2.55
C ALA A 7 7.72 -4.60 -1.14
N GLN A 8 8.44 -3.47 -1.05
CA GLN A 8 8.76 -2.86 0.24
C GLN A 8 7.51 -2.35 0.94
N LEU A 9 6.64 -1.68 0.19
CA LEU A 9 5.38 -1.18 0.73
C LEU A 9 4.52 -2.32 1.24
N ARG A 10 4.42 -3.38 0.44
CA ARG A 10 3.61 -4.52 0.81
C ARG A 10 4.09 -5.13 2.13
N SER A 11 5.39 -5.31 2.25
CA SER A 11 5.98 -5.86 3.47
C SER A 11 5.70 -4.97 4.68
N LEU A 12 5.87 -3.65 4.52
CA LEU A 12 5.61 -2.71 5.59
C LEU A 12 4.14 -2.70 5.99
N LEU A 13 3.25 -2.72 5.02
CA LEU A 13 1.81 -2.71 5.30
C LEU A 13 1.40 -3.97 6.05
N LEU A 14 1.86 -5.13 5.60
CA LEU A 14 1.54 -6.38 6.28
C LEU A 14 2.07 -6.38 7.70
N ALA A 15 3.28 -5.87 7.91
CA ALA A 15 3.88 -5.81 9.24
C ALA A 15 3.13 -4.86 10.17
N ASN A 16 2.34 -3.94 9.63
CA ASN A 16 1.60 -2.96 10.41
C ASN A 16 0.09 -3.22 10.45
N GLY A 17 -0.32 -4.44 10.20
CA GLY A 17 -1.71 -4.82 10.34
C GLY A 17 -2.60 -4.48 9.16
N CYS A 18 -2.02 -4.18 8.01
CA CYS A 18 -2.79 -3.94 6.81
C CYS A 18 -2.90 -5.22 6.00
N VAL A 19 -4.00 -5.39 5.29
CA VAL A 19 -4.25 -6.58 4.50
C VAL A 19 -4.78 -6.19 3.13
N LEU A 20 -4.53 -7.04 2.15
CA LEU A 20 -5.09 -6.86 0.82
C LEU A 20 -6.54 -7.30 0.84
N VAL A 21 -7.45 -6.41 0.44
CA VAL A 21 -8.87 -6.71 0.43
C VAL A 21 -9.27 -7.31 -0.91
N ARG A 22 -8.89 -6.65 -1.99
CA ARG A 22 -9.24 -7.12 -3.33
C ARG A 22 -8.43 -6.38 -4.37
N GLN A 23 -8.47 -6.90 -5.58
CA GLN A 23 -7.89 -6.23 -6.72
C GLN A 23 -8.80 -5.04 -7.06
N GLY A 24 -8.22 -3.89 -7.15
CA GLY A 24 -8.96 -2.71 -7.58
C GLY A 24 -8.96 -2.58 -9.09
N LYS A 25 -9.26 -1.38 -9.56
CA LYS A 25 -9.33 -1.12 -10.98
C LYS A 25 -7.93 -0.89 -11.55
N GLY A 26 -7.63 -1.52 -12.68
CA GLY A 26 -6.35 -1.33 -13.35
C GLY A 26 -5.19 -1.83 -12.51
N ILE A 27 -4.24 -0.96 -12.27
CA ILE A 27 -3.03 -1.30 -11.53
C ILE A 27 -3.16 -1.10 -10.03
N HIS A 28 -4.37 -0.80 -9.56
CA HIS A 28 -4.56 -0.53 -8.13
C HIS A 28 -5.08 -1.74 -7.39
N GLU A 29 -4.60 -1.91 -6.18
CA GLU A 29 -5.15 -2.87 -5.23
C GLU A 29 -5.81 -2.10 -4.10
N ILE A 30 -6.83 -2.67 -3.50
CA ILE A 30 -7.47 -2.06 -2.34
C ILE A 30 -7.00 -2.79 -1.10
N TRP A 31 -6.41 -2.03 -0.22
CA TRP A 31 -5.89 -2.53 1.06
C TRP A 31 -6.69 -1.93 2.21
N ARG A 32 -6.59 -2.56 3.35
CA ARG A 32 -7.28 -2.12 4.54
C ARG A 32 -6.35 -2.18 5.73
N ASN A 33 -6.34 -1.12 6.53
CA ASN A 33 -5.67 -1.14 7.82
C ASN A 33 -6.66 -1.76 8.81
N ALA A 34 -6.40 -2.98 9.24
CA ALA A 34 -7.31 -3.72 10.10
C ALA A 34 -7.47 -3.07 11.48
N ILE A 35 -6.50 -2.28 11.91
CA ILE A 35 -6.55 -1.62 13.20
C ILE A 35 -7.50 -0.43 13.16
N SER A 36 -7.37 0.42 12.15
CA SER A 36 -8.20 1.62 12.02
C SER A 36 -9.47 1.39 11.22
N GLY A 37 -9.52 0.31 10.44
CA GLY A 37 -10.65 0.04 9.56
C GLY A 37 -10.64 0.84 8.28
N LYS A 38 -9.58 1.57 8.01
CA LYS A 38 -9.52 2.43 6.84
C LYS A 38 -9.05 1.68 5.60
N ASN A 39 -9.76 1.86 4.50
CA ASN A 39 -9.35 1.30 3.22
C ASN A 39 -8.57 2.34 2.44
N PHE A 40 -7.62 1.89 1.64
CA PHE A 40 -6.81 2.79 0.83
C PHE A 40 -6.33 2.07 -0.43
N PRO A 41 -6.08 2.81 -1.52
CA PRO A 41 -5.57 2.19 -2.75
C PRO A 41 -4.05 2.08 -2.72
N LEU A 42 -3.53 1.02 -3.33
CA LEU A 42 -2.11 0.83 -3.49
C LEU A 42 -1.82 0.58 -4.97
N ALA A 43 -1.03 1.45 -5.59
CA ALA A 43 -0.64 1.27 -6.97
C ALA A 43 0.53 0.28 -7.04
N VAL A 44 0.35 -0.81 -7.78
CA VAL A 44 1.39 -1.85 -7.86
C VAL A 44 2.62 -1.37 -8.64
N THR A 45 2.49 -0.27 -9.36
CA THR A 45 3.59 0.28 -10.15
C THR A 45 4.27 1.47 -9.46
N VAL A 46 4.08 1.61 -8.14
CA VAL A 46 4.69 2.73 -7.43
C VAL A 46 6.21 2.69 -7.56
N GLN A 47 6.79 3.78 -8.05
CA GLN A 47 8.22 3.85 -8.29
C GLN A 47 8.88 5.07 -7.66
N SER A 48 8.12 5.87 -6.97
CA SER A 48 8.60 7.09 -6.34
C SER A 48 8.51 6.96 -4.83
N ARG A 49 9.56 7.34 -4.14
CA ARG A 49 9.55 7.37 -2.68
C ARG A 49 8.45 8.30 -2.17
N HIS A 50 8.26 9.41 -2.87
CA HIS A 50 7.25 10.39 -2.49
C HIS A 50 5.85 9.76 -2.55
N THR A 51 5.55 9.04 -3.63
CA THR A 51 4.28 8.34 -3.77
C THR A 51 4.14 7.24 -2.72
N ALA A 52 5.23 6.51 -2.47
CA ALA A 52 5.22 5.45 -1.45
C ALA A 52 4.92 6.01 -0.06
N ASN A 53 5.53 7.14 0.28
CA ASN A 53 5.29 7.80 1.56
C ASN A 53 3.85 8.27 1.68
N GLY A 54 3.27 8.76 0.58
CA GLY A 54 1.87 9.16 0.55
C GLY A 54 0.94 7.99 0.84
N ILE A 55 1.25 6.82 0.28
CA ILE A 55 0.47 5.61 0.53
C ILE A 55 0.56 5.21 2.00
N LEU A 56 1.76 5.23 2.58
CA LEU A 56 1.93 4.91 3.99
C LEU A 56 1.17 5.87 4.90
N LYS A 57 1.12 7.14 4.50
CA LYS A 57 0.37 8.12 5.24
C LYS A 57 -1.12 7.85 5.16
N ASP A 58 -1.61 7.53 3.98
CA ASP A 58 -3.03 7.18 3.78
C ASP A 58 -3.40 5.93 4.58
N ALA A 59 -2.47 5.01 4.70
CA ALA A 59 -2.70 3.79 5.45
C ALA A 59 -2.66 3.98 6.96
N GLY A 60 -2.17 5.15 7.40
CA GLY A 60 -2.04 5.40 8.83
C GLY A 60 -0.82 4.75 9.45
N VAL A 61 0.18 4.41 8.63
CA VAL A 61 1.38 3.73 9.09
C VAL A 61 2.52 4.71 9.35
N ALA A 62 2.54 5.80 8.62
CA ALA A 62 3.61 6.79 8.77
C ALA A 62 3.15 8.04 9.48
#